data_2a81eec31b999549e6878787b97b31e0
#
_entry.id   2a81eec31b999549e6878787b97b31e0
#
_cell.length_a   1.000
_cell.length_b   1.000
_cell.length_c   1.000
_cell.angle_alpha   90.00
_cell.angle_beta   90.00
_cell.angle_gamma   90.00
#
_symmetry.space_group_name_H-M   'P 1'
#
loop_
_entity.id
_entity.type
_entity.pdbx_description
1 polymer ?
#
loop_
_entity_poly.entity_id
_entity_poly.type
_entity_poly.pdbx_seq_one_letter_code
_entity_poly.pdbx_strand_id
1 'polypeptide(L)'
;MRATLQKNVCERAVAGATMHRLFRQAHHMSDPLDLLHALPGAVLITQDGAIQYANAAAVALLEVESAECLIGRQSGEFVHLVDQIRSTQRIQQVADPDQEGRPNKSSEFRICTAKGHLRMVLISSVAVEWHGKPAVLMCGLDMTHQSEIQAQLRESEQNFRRLFENMQDVYYRTDANGVVQHVGPGVRRVLGYEPHEIEGRTAESYYPQSKDRDAFKAAIQQTGEVSHFPGQMVRRDGSVIDISISSHALYDHAGNFAGVEGIYRDVTQRKNLERELHRLATTDMLTGMANRRAFLDAATQVYEKARADGAPFALLMLDLDHFKTINDELGHLEGDRALAEFAHVVKAQLRATDVAGRLGGEEFCVLLPLTAHDQAIEIATRIMHGVACTPLTDETGRPYRITVSVGVGTISPHDRSLRDVLDRADQALYLAKNRGRNQIAIAPVDGSPT
;
A
#
# COMPACT_ATOMS: atom_id res chain seq x y z
N MET A 1 14.32 22.46 10.97
CA MET A 1 13.92 23.73 10.29
C MET A 1 14.54 24.97 10.91
N ARG A 2 14.46 25.26 12.20
CA ARG A 2 15.14 26.43 12.83
C ARG A 2 16.67 26.37 12.77
N ALA A 3 17.30 25.23 12.96
CA ALA A 3 18.76 25.07 12.90
C ALA A 3 19.34 25.32 11.49
N THR A 4 18.64 24.89 10.45
CA THR A 4 19.06 25.08 9.05
C THR A 4 18.93 26.54 8.61
N LEU A 5 17.90 27.25 9.07
CA LEU A 5 17.74 28.68 8.85
C LEU A 5 18.85 29.49 9.55
N GLN A 6 19.18 29.11 10.78
CA GLN A 6 20.29 29.76 11.53
C GLN A 6 21.66 29.52 10.90
N LYS A 7 21.93 28.33 10.35
CA LYS A 7 23.17 28.02 9.64
C LYS A 7 23.31 28.81 8.34
N ASN A 8 22.24 28.90 7.54
CA ASN A 8 22.21 29.70 6.31
C ASN A 8 22.36 31.22 6.57
N VAL A 9 21.81 31.71 7.69
CA VAL A 9 21.97 33.12 8.08
C VAL A 9 23.40 33.36 8.58
N CYS A 10 24.03 32.43 9.31
CA CYS A 10 25.43 32.51 9.72
C CYS A 10 26.39 32.43 8.54
N GLU A 11 26.18 31.54 7.56
CA GLU A 11 27.06 31.42 6.39
C GLU A 11 26.96 32.68 5.48
N ARG A 12 25.77 33.27 5.32
CA ARG A 12 25.57 34.53 4.63
C ARG A 12 26.22 35.71 5.39
N ALA A 13 26.17 35.71 6.71
CA ALA A 13 26.85 36.69 7.54
C ALA A 13 28.38 36.54 7.50
N VAL A 14 28.88 35.30 7.42
CA VAL A 14 30.31 34.99 7.31
C VAL A 14 30.85 35.42 5.93
N ALA A 15 30.12 35.14 4.83
CA ALA A 15 30.51 35.62 3.48
C ALA A 15 30.53 37.15 3.43
N GLY A 16 29.53 37.83 3.99
CA GLY A 16 29.51 39.30 4.11
C GLY A 16 30.61 39.83 5.01
N ALA A 17 30.89 39.17 6.14
CA ALA A 17 31.97 39.58 7.05
C ALA A 17 33.38 39.35 6.45
N THR A 18 33.54 38.28 5.66
CA THR A 18 34.77 38.00 4.92
C THR A 18 35.04 39.06 3.86
N MET A 19 34.03 39.43 3.10
CA MET A 19 34.11 40.56 2.14
C MET A 19 34.42 41.88 2.82
N HIS A 20 33.78 42.16 3.96
CA HIS A 20 34.07 43.40 4.74
C HIS A 20 35.48 43.41 5.33
N ARG A 21 36.06 42.28 5.71
CA ARG A 21 37.44 42.13 6.16
C ARG A 21 38.45 42.38 5.03
N LEU A 22 38.18 41.86 3.85
CA LEU A 22 39.01 42.04 2.64
C LEU A 22 39.07 43.52 2.23
N PHE A 23 37.95 44.25 2.27
CA PHE A 23 37.93 45.71 2.01
C PHE A 23 38.75 46.50 3.02
N ARG A 24 38.81 46.12 4.30
CA ARG A 24 39.64 46.81 5.32
C ARG A 24 41.13 46.51 5.17
N GLN A 25 41.52 45.32 4.71
CA GLN A 25 42.91 44.96 4.50
C GLN A 25 43.54 45.67 3.27
N ALA A 26 42.74 46.01 2.28
CA ALA A 26 43.19 46.75 1.07
C ALA A 26 43.80 48.14 1.39
N HIS A 27 43.46 48.77 2.51
CA HIS A 27 43.96 50.09 2.89
C HIS A 27 45.42 50.13 3.43
N HIS A 28 46.06 48.95 3.64
CA HIS A 28 47.38 48.88 4.29
C HIS A 28 48.50 48.26 3.44
N MET A 29 48.29 47.97 2.16
CA MET A 29 49.30 47.36 1.28
C MET A 29 49.91 48.38 0.33
N SER A 30 51.18 48.20 -0.03
CA SER A 30 52.00 49.14 -0.80
C SER A 30 51.62 49.26 -2.29
N ASP A 31 50.86 48.30 -2.82
CA ASP A 31 50.19 48.45 -4.15
C ASP A 31 48.77 47.87 -4.07
N PRO A 32 47.71 48.70 -4.16
CA PRO A 32 46.31 48.24 -4.12
C PRO A 32 45.94 47.34 -5.30
N LEU A 33 46.62 47.43 -6.44
CA LEU A 33 46.34 46.61 -7.63
C LEU A 33 46.75 45.15 -7.43
N ASP A 34 47.89 44.90 -6.82
CA ASP A 34 48.33 43.52 -6.55
C ASP A 34 47.36 42.77 -5.64
N LEU A 35 46.76 43.50 -4.70
CA LEU A 35 45.76 42.91 -3.81
C LEU A 35 44.51 42.53 -4.57
N LEU A 36 44.01 43.42 -5.47
CA LEU A 36 42.80 43.15 -6.27
C LEU A 36 43.01 41.98 -7.23
N HIS A 37 44.24 41.82 -7.77
CA HIS A 37 44.61 40.68 -8.60
C HIS A 37 44.61 39.35 -7.85
N ALA A 38 45.01 39.36 -6.57
CA ALA A 38 45.12 38.14 -5.77
C ALA A 38 43.80 37.68 -5.13
N LEU A 39 42.74 38.48 -5.20
CA LEU A 39 41.43 38.09 -4.61
C LEU A 39 40.81 36.91 -5.34
N PRO A 40 40.31 35.90 -4.61
CA PRO A 40 39.66 34.74 -5.21
C PRO A 40 38.25 35.02 -5.75
N GLY A 41 37.63 36.12 -5.36
CA GLY A 41 36.34 36.59 -5.89
C GLY A 41 36.51 37.46 -7.14
N ALA A 42 35.51 37.49 -8.00
CA ALA A 42 35.48 38.33 -9.17
C ALA A 42 35.46 39.82 -8.75
N VAL A 43 36.41 40.60 -9.24
CA VAL A 43 36.47 42.04 -8.98
C VAL A 43 36.41 42.81 -10.29
N LEU A 44 35.50 43.79 -10.33
CA LEU A 44 35.34 44.73 -11.41
C LEU A 44 35.40 46.17 -10.86
N ILE A 45 36.02 47.10 -11.56
CA ILE A 45 35.87 48.53 -11.32
C ILE A 45 35.20 49.14 -12.53
N THR A 46 34.16 49.95 -12.32
CA THR A 46 33.42 50.59 -13.39
C THR A 46 33.39 52.11 -13.20
N GLN A 47 33.46 52.86 -14.30
CA GLN A 47 33.19 54.31 -14.38
C GLN A 47 32.05 54.51 -15.37
N ASP A 48 31.01 55.23 -14.98
CA ASP A 48 29.80 55.43 -15.78
C ASP A 48 29.22 54.10 -16.34
N GLY A 49 29.36 53.01 -15.56
CA GLY A 49 28.93 51.65 -15.94
C GLY A 49 29.92 50.91 -16.84
N ALA A 50 30.89 51.56 -17.45
CA ALA A 50 31.92 50.96 -18.28
C ALA A 50 33.03 50.33 -17.43
N ILE A 51 33.39 49.10 -17.71
CA ILE A 51 34.43 48.34 -16.99
C ILE A 51 35.80 48.95 -17.29
N GLN A 52 36.53 49.34 -16.24
CA GLN A 52 37.88 49.91 -16.31
C GLN A 52 38.95 48.91 -15.82
N TYR A 53 38.53 47.96 -15.00
CA TYR A 53 39.41 46.96 -14.45
C TYR A 53 38.63 45.65 -14.19
N ALA A 54 39.29 44.54 -14.44
CA ALA A 54 38.81 43.19 -14.11
C ALA A 54 39.98 42.33 -13.64
N ASN A 55 39.80 41.58 -12.52
CA ASN A 55 40.78 40.62 -12.10
C ASN A 55 40.60 39.26 -12.81
N ALA A 56 41.55 38.33 -12.59
CA ALA A 56 41.53 37.01 -13.21
C ALA A 56 40.24 36.21 -12.85
N ALA A 57 39.72 36.38 -11.64
CA ALA A 57 38.50 35.71 -11.20
C ALA A 57 37.25 36.28 -11.94
N ALA A 58 37.21 37.55 -12.25
CA ALA A 58 36.14 38.15 -13.07
C ALA A 58 36.20 37.67 -14.53
N VAL A 59 37.38 37.52 -15.09
CA VAL A 59 37.60 36.93 -16.43
C VAL A 59 37.08 35.51 -16.49
N ALA A 60 37.43 34.70 -15.49
CA ALA A 60 36.95 33.29 -15.37
C ALA A 60 35.43 33.23 -15.17
N LEU A 61 34.88 34.06 -14.28
CA LEU A 61 33.44 34.10 -13.99
C LEU A 61 32.60 34.45 -15.23
N LEU A 62 33.06 35.47 -16.00
CA LEU A 62 32.36 35.95 -17.18
C LEU A 62 32.70 35.16 -18.45
N GLU A 63 33.62 34.17 -18.35
CA GLU A 63 34.04 33.27 -19.44
C GLU A 63 34.57 34.00 -20.68
N VAL A 64 35.37 35.05 -20.47
CA VAL A 64 36.06 35.79 -21.51
C VAL A 64 37.52 35.32 -21.61
N GLU A 65 38.18 35.62 -22.74
CA GLU A 65 39.56 35.19 -22.99
C GLU A 65 40.58 35.95 -22.12
N SER A 66 40.35 37.27 -21.91
CA SER A 66 41.22 38.10 -21.12
C SER A 66 40.47 39.30 -20.54
N ALA A 67 41.14 40.07 -19.64
CA ALA A 67 40.56 41.26 -19.04
C ALA A 67 40.32 42.36 -20.08
N GLU A 68 41.15 42.46 -21.10
CA GLU A 68 41.03 43.42 -22.20
C GLU A 68 39.71 43.27 -22.94
N CYS A 69 39.17 42.07 -23.03
CA CYS A 69 37.85 41.82 -23.63
C CYS A 69 36.68 42.42 -22.84
N LEU A 70 36.90 42.79 -21.59
CA LEU A 70 35.92 43.40 -20.71
C LEU A 70 36.03 44.92 -20.65
N ILE A 71 37.26 45.45 -20.80
CA ILE A 71 37.49 46.88 -20.67
C ILE A 71 36.68 47.68 -21.69
N GLY A 72 35.97 48.71 -21.20
CA GLY A 72 35.09 49.57 -21.98
C GLY A 72 33.66 49.02 -22.18
N ARG A 73 33.39 47.74 -21.91
CA ARG A 73 32.04 47.19 -22.00
C ARG A 73 31.20 47.63 -20.81
N GLN A 74 29.89 47.73 -21.03
CA GLN A 74 28.95 48.02 -19.93
C GLN A 74 28.76 46.80 -19.01
N SER A 75 28.99 46.97 -17.73
CA SER A 75 28.82 45.89 -16.76
C SER A 75 27.38 45.34 -16.71
N GLY A 76 26.40 46.17 -17.04
CA GLY A 76 24.99 45.78 -17.15
C GLY A 76 24.69 44.81 -18.28
N GLU A 77 25.56 44.67 -19.29
CA GLU A 77 25.41 43.70 -20.38
C GLU A 77 25.44 42.24 -19.86
N PHE A 78 26.16 42.02 -18.81
CA PHE A 78 26.30 40.69 -18.16
C PHE A 78 25.19 40.40 -17.16
N VAL A 79 24.35 41.37 -16.81
CA VAL A 79 23.24 41.17 -15.88
C VAL A 79 22.03 40.64 -16.65
N HIS A 80 21.46 39.49 -16.16
CA HIS A 80 20.27 38.93 -16.78
C HIS A 80 19.10 39.92 -16.75
N LEU A 81 18.28 39.94 -17.82
CA LEU A 81 17.18 40.89 -18.03
C LEU A 81 16.29 41.09 -16.81
N VAL A 82 15.96 40.04 -16.10
CA VAL A 82 15.10 40.07 -14.88
C VAL A 82 15.73 40.90 -13.76
N ASP A 83 17.05 41.01 -13.70
CA ASP A 83 17.78 41.71 -12.63
C ASP A 83 18.33 43.05 -13.04
N GLN A 84 18.21 43.48 -14.31
CA GLN A 84 18.78 44.72 -14.83
C GLN A 84 18.28 45.97 -14.10
N ILE A 85 16.97 46.11 -13.89
CA ILE A 85 16.38 47.26 -13.19
C ILE A 85 16.96 47.37 -11.78
N ARG A 86 17.00 46.23 -11.06
CA ARG A 86 17.54 46.17 -9.70
C ARG A 86 19.03 46.47 -9.64
N SER A 87 19.79 46.04 -10.64
CA SER A 87 21.21 46.33 -10.78
C SER A 87 21.46 47.82 -10.99
N THR A 88 20.72 48.49 -11.91
CA THR A 88 20.83 49.92 -12.19
C THR A 88 20.50 50.79 -10.97
N GLN A 89 19.39 50.47 -10.28
CA GLN A 89 19.02 51.17 -9.03
C GLN A 89 20.10 51.08 -7.98
N ARG A 90 20.75 49.92 -7.88
CA ARG A 90 21.78 49.65 -6.89
C ARG A 90 23.08 50.38 -7.17
N ILE A 91 23.49 50.50 -8.45
CA ILE A 91 24.64 51.29 -8.87
C ILE A 91 24.39 52.76 -8.54
N GLN A 92 23.20 53.27 -8.78
CA GLN A 92 22.83 54.66 -8.44
C GLN A 92 22.91 54.92 -6.92
N GLN A 93 22.47 53.96 -6.08
CA GLN A 93 22.56 54.09 -4.62
C GLN A 93 24.00 54.12 -4.11
N VAL A 94 24.95 53.42 -4.78
CA VAL A 94 26.37 53.42 -4.41
C VAL A 94 27.03 54.74 -4.80
N ALA A 95 26.55 55.37 -5.85
CA ALA A 95 27.08 56.68 -6.33
C ALA A 95 26.59 57.86 -5.47
N ASP A 96 25.74 57.68 -4.48
CA ASP A 96 25.27 58.69 -3.55
C ASP A 96 26.43 59.19 -2.67
N PRO A 97 26.75 60.49 -2.63
CA PRO A 97 27.85 61.05 -1.83
C PRO A 97 27.76 60.75 -0.32
N ASP A 98 26.55 60.58 0.21
CA ASP A 98 26.33 60.25 1.62
C ASP A 98 26.73 58.80 2.01
N GLN A 99 27.02 57.97 1.01
CA GLN A 99 27.42 56.54 1.17
C GLN A 99 28.90 56.27 0.85
N GLU A 100 29.70 57.32 0.63
CA GLU A 100 31.12 57.19 0.24
C GLU A 100 31.90 56.27 1.17
N GLY A 101 32.62 55.29 0.58
CA GLY A 101 33.46 54.34 1.30
C GLY A 101 32.69 53.21 2.07
N ARG A 102 31.36 53.16 2.03
CA ARG A 102 30.59 52.11 2.65
C ARG A 102 30.09 51.11 1.60
N PRO A 103 30.45 49.82 1.72
CA PRO A 103 29.93 48.82 0.80
C PRO A 103 28.40 48.63 1.03
N ASN A 104 27.66 48.52 -0.06
CA ASN A 104 26.25 48.19 0.03
C ASN A 104 26.04 46.73 0.50
N LYS A 105 24.83 46.40 0.97
CA LYS A 105 24.47 45.04 1.37
C LYS A 105 24.59 44.08 0.18
N SER A 106 25.32 42.97 0.32
CA SER A 106 25.45 41.93 -0.73
C SER A 106 24.09 41.42 -1.21
N SER A 107 23.93 41.22 -2.49
CA SER A 107 22.70 40.72 -3.11
C SER A 107 23.03 39.79 -4.25
N GLU A 108 22.15 38.79 -4.43
CA GLU A 108 22.27 37.79 -5.49
C GLU A 108 21.75 38.34 -6.82
N PHE A 109 22.53 38.16 -7.89
CA PHE A 109 22.18 38.51 -9.24
C PHE A 109 22.44 37.37 -10.20
N ARG A 110 21.58 37.21 -11.20
CA ARG A 110 21.82 36.32 -12.33
C ARG A 110 22.70 37.05 -13.34
N ILE A 111 23.84 36.47 -13.62
CA ILE A 111 24.81 36.95 -14.58
C ILE A 111 24.82 36.02 -15.79
N CYS A 112 24.74 36.59 -16.98
CA CYS A 112 24.92 35.88 -18.24
C CYS A 112 26.38 36.04 -18.65
N THR A 113 27.11 34.94 -18.79
CA THR A 113 28.51 34.96 -19.25
C THR A 113 28.60 35.32 -20.73
N ALA A 114 29.79 35.61 -21.21
CA ALA A 114 30.03 35.90 -22.65
C ALA A 114 29.68 34.69 -23.56
N LYS A 115 29.71 33.47 -22.99
CA LYS A 115 29.30 32.22 -23.68
C LYS A 115 27.82 31.91 -23.55
N GLY A 116 27.04 32.75 -22.86
CA GLY A 116 25.60 32.56 -22.67
C GLY A 116 25.21 31.68 -21.47
N HIS A 117 26.16 31.26 -20.65
CA HIS A 117 25.85 30.50 -19.43
C HIS A 117 25.30 31.42 -18.35
N LEU A 118 24.33 30.93 -17.60
CA LEU A 118 23.74 31.62 -16.46
C LEU A 118 24.53 31.27 -15.17
N ARG A 119 24.96 32.34 -14.46
CA ARG A 119 25.65 32.23 -13.18
C ARG A 119 24.86 32.94 -12.07
N MET A 120 24.79 32.38 -10.90
CA MET A 120 24.25 33.05 -9.70
C MET A 120 25.40 33.69 -8.93
N VAL A 121 25.47 35.02 -8.88
CA VAL A 121 26.58 35.71 -8.27
C VAL A 121 26.10 36.60 -7.13
N LEU A 122 26.71 36.46 -5.96
CA LEU A 122 26.52 37.37 -4.84
C LEU A 122 27.41 38.60 -5.02
N ILE A 123 26.82 39.79 -5.28
CA ILE A 123 27.52 40.98 -5.58
C ILE A 123 27.44 41.99 -4.42
N SER A 124 28.58 42.56 -4.05
CA SER A 124 28.71 43.73 -3.19
C SER A 124 29.43 44.83 -3.95
N SER A 125 29.05 46.09 -3.75
CA SER A 125 29.64 47.24 -4.44
C SER A 125 29.92 48.37 -3.47
N VAL A 126 30.95 49.16 -3.77
CA VAL A 126 31.37 50.34 -2.99
C VAL A 126 31.86 51.44 -3.91
N ALA A 127 31.55 52.68 -3.58
CA ALA A 127 32.12 53.84 -4.26
C ALA A 127 33.62 53.98 -3.93
N VAL A 128 34.41 54.18 -4.95
CA VAL A 128 35.87 54.37 -4.87
C VAL A 128 36.31 55.46 -5.82
N GLU A 129 37.50 55.99 -5.63
CA GLU A 129 38.18 56.83 -6.59
C GLU A 129 39.13 55.99 -7.46
N TRP A 130 39.03 56.11 -8.77
CA TRP A 130 39.90 55.42 -9.73
C TRP A 130 40.46 56.38 -10.75
N HIS A 131 41.80 56.53 -10.75
CA HIS A 131 42.52 57.51 -11.58
C HIS A 131 41.96 58.92 -11.44
N GLY A 132 41.64 59.36 -10.21
CA GLY A 132 41.16 60.75 -9.95
C GLY A 132 39.68 60.97 -10.34
N LYS A 133 38.92 59.93 -10.61
CA LYS A 133 37.50 59.98 -10.98
C LYS A 133 36.64 59.01 -10.11
N PRO A 134 35.40 59.42 -9.86
CA PRO A 134 34.46 58.50 -9.19
C PRO A 134 34.29 57.19 -9.96
N ALA A 135 34.29 56.08 -9.22
CA ALA A 135 34.15 54.73 -9.77
C ALA A 135 33.41 53.83 -8.77
N VAL A 136 32.94 52.69 -9.23
CA VAL A 136 32.32 51.66 -8.40
C VAL A 136 33.15 50.37 -8.47
N LEU A 137 33.64 49.95 -7.31
CA LEU A 137 34.28 48.67 -7.14
C LEU A 137 33.17 47.63 -6.83
N MET A 138 33.10 46.57 -7.61
CA MET A 138 32.18 45.46 -7.44
C MET A 138 32.97 44.20 -7.14
N CYS A 139 32.55 43.47 -6.08
CA CYS A 139 33.04 42.13 -5.76
C CYS A 139 31.91 41.11 -5.96
N GLY A 140 32.18 40.10 -6.76
CA GLY A 140 31.26 39.00 -7.06
C GLY A 140 31.77 37.65 -6.56
N LEU A 141 30.94 36.88 -5.91
CA LEU A 141 31.19 35.48 -5.53
C LEU A 141 30.26 34.60 -6.31
N ASP A 142 30.80 33.65 -7.08
CA ASP A 142 30.00 32.64 -7.78
C ASP A 142 29.35 31.70 -6.79
N MET A 143 28.02 31.69 -6.74
CA MET A 143 27.18 30.86 -5.89
C MET A 143 26.41 29.80 -6.71
N THR A 144 26.73 29.64 -8.00
CA THR A 144 25.96 28.79 -8.92
C THR A 144 25.88 27.35 -8.39
N HIS A 145 26.99 26.76 -8.10
CA HIS A 145 27.04 25.37 -7.60
C HIS A 145 26.28 25.18 -6.26
N GLN A 146 26.40 26.12 -5.35
CA GLN A 146 25.69 26.09 -4.07
C GLN A 146 24.17 26.25 -4.28
N SER A 147 23.77 27.15 -5.19
CA SER A 147 22.36 27.34 -5.53
C SER A 147 21.75 26.12 -6.19
N GLU A 148 22.49 25.46 -7.08
CA GLU A 148 22.08 24.22 -7.74
C GLU A 148 21.88 23.07 -6.72
N ILE A 149 22.84 22.86 -5.82
CA ILE A 149 22.72 21.85 -4.76
C ILE A 149 21.50 22.11 -3.88
N GLN A 150 21.29 23.38 -3.49
CA GLN A 150 20.12 23.74 -2.68
C GLN A 150 18.80 23.51 -3.43
N ALA A 151 18.75 23.81 -4.72
CA ALA A 151 17.59 23.55 -5.56
C ALA A 151 17.31 22.06 -5.68
N GLN A 152 18.34 21.26 -5.97
CA GLN A 152 18.21 19.79 -6.04
C GLN A 152 17.77 19.17 -4.71
N LEU A 153 18.31 19.64 -3.58
CA LEU A 153 17.89 19.17 -2.27
C LEU A 153 16.43 19.48 -2.00
N ARG A 154 15.98 20.71 -2.30
CA ARG A 154 14.57 21.10 -2.16
C ARG A 154 13.65 20.28 -3.04
N GLU A 155 14.04 20.06 -4.28
CA GLU A 155 13.28 19.23 -5.22
C GLU A 155 13.19 17.79 -4.71
N SER A 156 14.30 17.22 -4.26
CA SER A 156 14.33 15.87 -3.67
C SER A 156 13.45 15.77 -2.42
N GLU A 157 13.52 16.76 -1.51
CA GLU A 157 12.67 16.80 -0.31
C GLU A 157 11.17 16.91 -0.68
N GLN A 158 10.84 17.73 -1.68
CA GLN A 158 9.44 17.88 -2.15
C GLN A 158 8.93 16.58 -2.79
N ASN A 159 9.74 15.94 -3.61
CA ASN A 159 9.41 14.69 -4.25
C ASN A 159 9.23 13.57 -3.20
N PHE A 160 10.17 13.47 -2.24
CA PHE A 160 10.04 12.51 -1.13
C PHE A 160 8.76 12.75 -0.33
N ARG A 161 8.48 14.00 0.05
CA ARG A 161 7.26 14.36 0.79
C ARG A 161 6.01 13.97 0.02
N ARG A 162 5.96 14.27 -1.29
CA ARG A 162 4.82 13.92 -2.15
C ARG A 162 4.61 12.41 -2.24
N LEU A 163 5.68 11.63 -2.40
CA LEU A 163 5.61 10.17 -2.41
C LEU A 163 5.11 9.63 -1.08
N PHE A 164 5.66 10.14 0.03
CA PHE A 164 5.31 9.70 1.37
C PHE A 164 3.86 10.05 1.75
N GLU A 165 3.37 11.24 1.39
CA GLU A 165 1.99 11.67 1.63
C GLU A 165 0.95 10.88 0.81
N ASN A 166 1.33 10.42 -0.40
CA ASN A 166 0.46 9.65 -1.28
C ASN A 166 0.61 8.12 -1.14
N MET A 167 1.47 7.66 -0.27
CA MET A 167 1.67 6.23 -0.01
C MET A 167 0.36 5.59 0.47
N GLN A 168 -0.05 4.49 -0.17
CA GLN A 168 -1.25 3.74 0.25
C GLN A 168 -1.00 2.93 1.52
N ASP A 169 0.23 2.47 1.67
CA ASP A 169 0.68 1.72 2.83
C ASP A 169 1.00 2.67 3.99
N VAL A 170 0.87 2.20 5.20
CA VAL A 170 1.22 2.97 6.40
C VAL A 170 2.63 2.59 6.81
N TYR A 171 3.55 3.53 6.63
CA TYR A 171 4.88 3.44 7.24
C TYR A 171 4.77 3.61 8.75
N TYR A 172 5.56 2.85 9.50
CA TYR A 172 5.68 3.02 10.94
C TYR A 172 7.08 2.65 11.44
N ARG A 173 7.43 3.24 12.57
CA ARG A 173 8.63 2.92 13.34
C ARG A 173 8.28 2.89 14.80
N THR A 174 8.74 1.84 15.50
CA THR A 174 8.60 1.73 16.96
C THR A 174 9.96 1.65 17.62
N ASP A 175 10.01 1.94 18.91
CA ASP A 175 11.17 1.64 19.76
C ASP A 175 11.21 0.15 20.17
N ALA A 176 12.21 -0.22 20.98
CA ALA A 176 12.38 -1.57 21.50
C ALA A 176 11.20 -2.07 22.36
N ASN A 177 10.45 -1.15 22.99
CA ASN A 177 9.28 -1.44 23.81
C ASN A 177 7.97 -1.51 22.99
N GLY A 178 8.04 -1.23 21.68
CA GLY A 178 6.89 -1.20 20.81
C GLY A 178 6.11 0.12 20.86
N VAL A 179 6.68 1.19 21.43
CA VAL A 179 6.10 2.52 21.38
C VAL A 179 6.34 3.13 20.01
N VAL A 180 5.27 3.60 19.37
CA VAL A 180 5.32 4.20 18.03
C VAL A 180 6.06 5.53 18.09
N GLN A 181 7.19 5.61 17.38
CA GLN A 181 8.01 6.83 17.28
C GLN A 181 7.62 7.68 16.08
N HIS A 182 7.31 7.00 14.97
CA HIS A 182 6.87 7.66 13.73
C HIS A 182 5.80 6.82 13.06
N VAL A 183 4.80 7.49 12.49
CA VAL A 183 3.79 6.87 11.64
C VAL A 183 3.48 7.78 10.45
N GLY A 184 3.37 7.17 9.27
CA GLY A 184 3.08 7.88 8.04
C GLY A 184 1.64 8.39 7.96
N PRO A 185 1.37 9.43 7.16
CA PRO A 185 0.04 10.06 7.03
C PRO A 185 -1.04 9.10 6.49
N GLY A 186 -0.66 7.99 5.86
CA GLY A 186 -1.57 6.93 5.42
C GLY A 186 -2.43 6.35 6.54
N VAL A 187 -1.99 6.48 7.79
CA VAL A 187 -2.73 6.00 8.97
C VAL A 187 -4.12 6.64 9.12
N ARG A 188 -4.31 7.87 8.64
CA ARG A 188 -5.64 8.51 8.60
C ARG A 188 -6.64 7.69 7.80
N ARG A 189 -6.23 7.22 6.63
CA ARG A 189 -7.10 6.44 5.74
C ARG A 189 -7.32 5.02 6.25
N VAL A 190 -6.27 4.42 6.82
CA VAL A 190 -6.29 3.02 7.22
C VAL A 190 -6.90 2.84 8.60
N LEU A 191 -6.49 3.59 9.60
CA LEU A 191 -6.98 3.43 10.98
C LEU A 191 -7.92 4.56 11.46
N GLY A 192 -8.00 5.70 10.74
CA GLY A 192 -8.85 6.82 11.12
C GLY A 192 -8.28 7.71 12.22
N TYR A 193 -6.97 7.59 12.51
CA TYR A 193 -6.27 8.43 13.49
C TYR A 193 -5.33 9.41 12.81
N GLU A 194 -5.09 10.55 13.43
CA GLU A 194 -4.01 11.44 13.05
C GLU A 194 -2.66 10.87 13.55
N PRO A 195 -1.55 11.08 12.80
CA PRO A 195 -0.23 10.59 13.22
C PRO A 195 0.14 10.94 14.66
N HIS A 196 -0.11 12.17 15.09
CA HIS A 196 0.19 12.65 16.44
C HIS A 196 -0.66 11.98 17.54
N GLU A 197 -1.80 11.37 17.22
CA GLU A 197 -2.62 10.61 18.17
C GLU A 197 -2.06 9.21 18.43
N ILE A 198 -1.22 8.70 17.52
CA ILE A 198 -0.60 7.36 17.58
C ILE A 198 0.83 7.42 18.10
N GLU A 199 1.61 8.45 17.72
CA GLU A 199 2.97 8.62 18.18
C GLU A 199 3.02 8.75 19.71
N GLY A 200 3.93 8.00 20.34
CA GLY A 200 4.04 7.90 21.80
C GLY A 200 3.14 6.83 22.45
N ARG A 201 2.26 6.17 21.69
CA ARG A 201 1.44 5.05 22.20
C ARG A 201 2.05 3.70 21.82
N THR A 202 1.69 2.66 22.55
CA THR A 202 2.12 1.30 22.22
C THR A 202 1.33 0.77 21.03
N ALA A 203 2.02 0.11 20.12
CA ALA A 203 1.38 -0.46 18.92
C ALA A 203 0.35 -1.55 19.25
N GLU A 204 0.48 -2.23 20.43
CA GLU A 204 -0.50 -3.19 20.93
C GLU A 204 -1.89 -2.61 21.10
N SER A 205 -2.02 -1.32 21.35
CA SER A 205 -3.30 -0.62 21.54
C SER A 205 -4.22 -0.67 20.31
N TYR A 206 -3.66 -1.00 19.15
CA TYR A 206 -4.38 -1.04 17.87
C TYR A 206 -4.65 -2.46 17.38
N TYR A 207 -4.35 -3.48 18.18
CA TYR A 207 -4.69 -4.88 17.87
C TYR A 207 -6.00 -5.28 18.58
N PRO A 208 -6.79 -6.20 18.00
CA PRO A 208 -8.02 -6.70 18.65
C PRO A 208 -7.77 -7.29 20.04
N GLN A 209 -6.66 -8.01 20.19
CA GLN A 209 -6.14 -8.50 21.46
C GLN A 209 -4.63 -8.23 21.49
N SER A 210 -4.11 -7.78 22.63
CA SER A 210 -2.69 -7.47 22.77
C SER A 210 -1.75 -8.63 22.44
N LYS A 211 -2.17 -9.87 22.73
CA LYS A 211 -1.46 -11.11 22.36
C LYS A 211 -1.36 -11.36 20.85
N ASP A 212 -2.22 -10.75 20.04
CA ASP A 212 -2.20 -10.95 18.59
C ASP A 212 -0.90 -10.42 17.96
N ARG A 213 -0.19 -9.52 18.66
CA ARG A 213 1.13 -9.03 18.26
C ARG A 213 2.28 -9.97 18.65
N ASP A 214 2.06 -10.94 19.56
CA ASP A 214 3.16 -11.78 20.07
C ASP A 214 3.77 -12.65 18.97
N ALA A 215 2.95 -13.16 18.05
CA ALA A 215 3.42 -13.92 16.90
C ALA A 215 4.31 -13.08 15.99
N PHE A 216 3.96 -11.81 15.77
CA PHE A 216 4.77 -10.87 15.00
C PHE A 216 6.10 -10.57 15.70
N LYS A 217 6.07 -10.32 17.03
CA LYS A 217 7.28 -10.07 17.84
C LYS A 217 8.24 -11.27 17.77
N ALA A 218 7.69 -12.50 17.93
CA ALA A 218 8.49 -13.70 17.84
C ALA A 218 9.13 -13.88 16.47
N ALA A 219 8.37 -13.64 15.38
CA ALA A 219 8.89 -13.74 14.02
C ALA A 219 10.02 -12.72 13.78
N ILE A 220 9.84 -11.45 14.13
CA ILE A 220 10.87 -10.40 14.00
C ILE A 220 12.14 -10.73 14.82
N GLN A 221 11.98 -11.25 16.02
CA GLN A 221 13.12 -11.62 16.87
C GLN A 221 13.90 -12.81 16.30
N GLN A 222 13.21 -13.75 15.65
CA GLN A 222 13.84 -14.95 15.10
C GLN A 222 14.53 -14.69 13.76
N THR A 223 13.92 -13.92 12.87
CA THR A 223 14.38 -13.76 11.48
C THR A 223 15.01 -12.41 11.18
N GLY A 224 14.83 -11.41 12.06
CA GLY A 224 15.25 -10.03 11.82
C GLY A 224 14.34 -9.25 10.88
N GLU A 225 13.52 -9.94 10.07
CA GLU A 225 12.59 -9.34 9.12
C GLU A 225 11.36 -10.21 8.90
N VAL A 226 10.27 -9.60 8.47
CA VAL A 226 9.06 -10.30 8.02
C VAL A 226 8.54 -9.65 6.73
N SER A 227 8.02 -10.48 5.84
CA SER A 227 7.34 -10.04 4.61
C SER A 227 5.94 -10.61 4.56
N HIS A 228 4.96 -9.76 4.23
CA HIS A 228 3.55 -10.16 4.12
C HIS A 228 2.98 -10.87 5.36
N PHE A 229 3.49 -10.55 6.54
CA PHE A 229 3.01 -11.14 7.78
C PHE A 229 1.55 -10.75 8.01
N PRO A 230 0.63 -11.72 8.20
CA PRO A 230 -0.79 -11.41 8.39
C PRO A 230 -1.04 -10.89 9.81
N GLY A 231 -1.90 -9.92 9.93
CA GLY A 231 -2.35 -9.38 11.20
C GLY A 231 -3.73 -8.76 11.09
N GLN A 232 -4.25 -8.31 12.23
CA GLN A 232 -5.48 -7.53 12.30
C GLN A 232 -5.26 -6.29 13.14
N MET A 233 -5.92 -5.19 12.79
CA MET A 233 -5.93 -3.95 13.57
C MET A 233 -7.34 -3.43 13.76
N VAL A 234 -7.52 -2.62 14.80
CA VAL A 234 -8.80 -1.96 15.14
C VAL A 234 -8.72 -0.51 14.73
N ARG A 235 -9.69 -0.07 13.92
CA ARG A 235 -9.85 1.34 13.55
C ARG A 235 -10.44 2.16 14.69
N ARG A 236 -10.39 3.48 14.53
CA ARG A 236 -11.02 4.43 15.49
C ARG A 236 -12.52 4.20 15.70
N ASP A 237 -13.24 3.74 14.68
CA ASP A 237 -14.66 3.42 14.74
C ASP A 237 -14.97 2.05 15.37
N GLY A 238 -13.94 1.31 15.79
CA GLY A 238 -14.05 -0.03 16.36
C GLY A 238 -14.08 -1.16 15.32
N SER A 239 -14.11 -0.87 14.04
CA SER A 239 -14.07 -1.91 12.99
C SER A 239 -12.70 -2.58 12.93
N VAL A 240 -12.71 -3.90 12.69
CA VAL A 240 -11.49 -4.70 12.55
C VAL A 240 -11.12 -4.81 11.08
N ILE A 241 -9.85 -4.60 10.76
CA ILE A 241 -9.29 -4.74 9.43
C ILE A 241 -8.21 -5.83 9.39
N ASP A 242 -8.11 -6.49 8.24
CA ASP A 242 -7.01 -7.39 7.92
C ASP A 242 -5.84 -6.58 7.37
N ILE A 243 -4.65 -6.75 7.93
CA ILE A 243 -3.43 -6.09 7.46
C ILE A 243 -2.37 -7.10 7.01
N SER A 244 -1.48 -6.65 6.14
CA SER A 244 -0.27 -7.35 5.72
C SER A 244 0.93 -6.50 6.13
N ILE A 245 1.80 -7.02 6.98
CA ILE A 245 2.95 -6.31 7.56
C ILE A 245 4.23 -6.77 6.88
N SER A 246 5.06 -5.80 6.46
CA SER A 246 6.43 -6.05 5.99
C SER A 246 7.35 -5.12 6.77
N SER A 247 8.27 -5.68 7.55
CA SER A 247 9.05 -4.93 8.52
C SER A 247 10.39 -5.61 8.82
N HIS A 248 11.33 -4.81 9.29
CA HIS A 248 12.63 -5.28 9.75
C HIS A 248 12.97 -4.73 11.13
N ALA A 249 13.81 -5.47 11.83
CA ALA A 249 14.33 -5.07 13.13
C ALA A 249 15.36 -3.95 12.96
N LEU A 250 15.31 -2.99 13.86
CA LEU A 250 16.32 -1.94 13.99
C LEU A 250 17.28 -2.29 15.13
N TYR A 251 18.56 -1.98 14.95
CA TYR A 251 19.59 -2.19 15.95
C TYR A 251 20.32 -0.87 16.23
N ASP A 252 20.76 -0.69 17.47
CA ASP A 252 21.60 0.44 17.87
C ASP A 252 23.06 0.23 17.42
N HIS A 253 23.89 1.23 17.66
CA HIS A 253 25.33 1.16 17.34
C HIS A 253 26.09 0.06 18.11
N ALA A 254 25.53 -0.46 19.20
CA ALA A 254 26.08 -1.55 19.99
C ALA A 254 25.55 -2.93 19.56
N GLY A 255 24.66 -2.97 18.56
CA GLY A 255 24.03 -4.20 18.06
C GLY A 255 22.82 -4.68 18.87
N ASN A 256 22.31 -3.88 19.81
CA ASN A 256 21.12 -4.23 20.57
C ASN A 256 19.85 -3.88 19.78
N PHE A 257 18.79 -4.66 19.98
CA PHE A 257 17.49 -4.41 19.37
C PHE A 257 16.96 -3.03 19.82
N ALA A 258 16.75 -2.14 18.85
CA ALA A 258 16.33 -0.76 19.05
C ALA A 258 14.85 -0.51 18.67
N GLY A 259 14.23 -1.45 17.96
CA GLY A 259 12.84 -1.33 17.54
C GLY A 259 12.54 -2.04 16.23
N VAL A 260 11.45 -1.64 15.60
CA VAL A 260 10.98 -2.19 14.33
C VAL A 260 10.59 -1.04 13.40
N GLU A 261 10.93 -1.17 12.13
CA GLU A 261 10.53 -0.26 11.07
C GLU A 261 9.95 -1.03 9.90
N GLY A 262 8.92 -0.48 9.27
CA GLY A 262 8.31 -1.13 8.13
C GLY A 262 7.04 -0.45 7.64
N ILE A 263 6.28 -1.21 6.88
CA ILE A 263 4.98 -0.80 6.37
C ILE A 263 3.92 -1.85 6.71
N TYR A 264 2.69 -1.40 6.85
CA TYR A 264 1.53 -2.30 6.79
C TYR A 264 0.51 -1.78 5.79
N ARG A 265 -0.16 -2.74 5.14
CA ARG A 265 -1.18 -2.51 4.12
C ARG A 265 -2.51 -3.06 4.58
N ASP A 266 -3.57 -2.30 4.41
CA ASP A 266 -4.95 -2.82 4.55
C ASP A 266 -5.26 -3.75 3.37
N VAL A 267 -5.51 -5.02 3.68
CA VAL A 267 -5.85 -6.06 2.71
C VAL A 267 -7.28 -6.58 2.91
N THR A 268 -8.10 -5.89 3.70
CA THR A 268 -9.46 -6.31 4.07
C THR A 268 -10.33 -6.50 2.84
N GLN A 269 -10.35 -5.53 1.94
CA GLN A 269 -11.13 -5.62 0.71
C GLN A 269 -10.69 -6.81 -0.16
N ARG A 270 -9.37 -7.00 -0.33
CA ARG A 270 -8.83 -8.13 -1.09
C ARG A 270 -9.24 -9.46 -0.48
N LYS A 271 -9.05 -9.64 0.83
CA LYS A 271 -9.45 -10.87 1.52
C LYS A 271 -10.95 -11.13 1.47
N ASN A 272 -11.76 -10.09 1.59
CA ASN A 272 -13.22 -10.24 1.47
C ASN A 272 -13.62 -10.68 0.06
N LEU A 273 -13.02 -10.10 -0.98
CA LEU A 273 -13.23 -10.54 -2.36
C LEU A 273 -12.75 -11.98 -2.59
N GLU A 274 -11.59 -12.36 -2.07
CA GLU A 274 -11.08 -13.73 -2.13
C GLU A 274 -12.04 -14.72 -1.45
N ARG A 275 -12.56 -14.38 -0.25
CA ARG A 275 -13.56 -15.20 0.46
C ARG A 275 -14.85 -15.32 -0.34
N GLU A 276 -15.33 -14.22 -0.90
CA GLU A 276 -16.57 -14.23 -1.69
C GLU A 276 -16.39 -15.00 -3.00
N LEU A 277 -15.26 -14.83 -3.70
CA LEU A 277 -14.93 -15.64 -4.88
C LEU A 277 -14.87 -17.13 -4.53
N HIS A 278 -14.23 -17.48 -3.41
CA HIS A 278 -14.20 -18.86 -2.93
C HIS A 278 -15.61 -19.38 -2.64
N ARG A 279 -16.45 -18.59 -1.95
CA ARG A 279 -17.84 -18.92 -1.67
C ARG A 279 -18.66 -19.15 -2.94
N LEU A 280 -18.53 -18.26 -3.92
CA LEU A 280 -19.19 -18.40 -5.23
C LEU A 280 -18.71 -19.62 -6.01
N ALA A 281 -17.41 -19.93 -5.93
CA ALA A 281 -16.82 -21.08 -6.61
C ALA A 281 -17.17 -22.41 -5.98
N THR A 282 -17.51 -22.46 -4.68
CA THR A 282 -17.68 -23.71 -3.93
C THR A 282 -19.08 -23.93 -3.36
N THR A 283 -19.92 -22.90 -3.30
CA THR A 283 -21.21 -22.94 -2.60
C THR A 283 -22.37 -22.66 -3.56
N ASP A 284 -23.46 -23.40 -3.44
CA ASP A 284 -24.74 -23.06 -4.07
C ASP A 284 -25.40 -21.92 -3.33
N MET A 285 -25.71 -20.82 -4.05
CA MET A 285 -26.15 -19.56 -3.45
C MET A 285 -27.54 -19.62 -2.80
N LEU A 286 -28.40 -20.51 -3.28
CA LEU A 286 -29.75 -20.68 -2.75
C LEU A 286 -29.75 -21.47 -1.45
N THR A 287 -28.99 -22.58 -1.43
CA THR A 287 -29.07 -23.56 -0.35
C THR A 287 -27.92 -23.44 0.65
N GLY A 288 -26.86 -22.74 0.26
CA GLY A 288 -25.63 -22.66 1.08
C GLY A 288 -24.93 -24.02 1.28
N MET A 289 -25.25 -25.02 0.47
CA MET A 289 -24.53 -26.30 0.38
C MET A 289 -23.36 -26.19 -0.59
N ALA A 290 -22.49 -27.20 -0.65
CA ALA A 290 -21.50 -27.27 -1.70
C ALA A 290 -22.21 -27.28 -3.08
N ASN A 291 -21.68 -26.51 -4.04
CA ASN A 291 -22.15 -26.65 -5.41
C ASN A 291 -21.65 -27.96 -6.04
N ARG A 292 -22.16 -28.31 -7.20
CA ARG A 292 -21.83 -29.56 -7.90
C ARG A 292 -20.32 -29.83 -7.97
N ARG A 293 -19.55 -28.81 -8.33
CA ARG A 293 -18.09 -28.93 -8.48
C ARG A 293 -17.42 -29.22 -7.14
N ALA A 294 -17.65 -28.41 -6.14
CA ALA A 294 -17.04 -28.56 -4.83
C ALA A 294 -17.43 -29.89 -4.15
N PHE A 295 -18.69 -30.33 -4.33
CA PHE A 295 -19.15 -31.63 -3.86
C PHE A 295 -18.37 -32.78 -4.51
N LEU A 296 -18.26 -32.80 -5.84
CA LEU A 296 -17.54 -33.84 -6.57
C LEU A 296 -16.04 -33.88 -6.25
N ASP A 297 -15.43 -32.70 -6.07
CA ASP A 297 -14.02 -32.61 -5.66
C ASP A 297 -13.82 -33.20 -4.25
N ALA A 298 -14.70 -32.88 -3.28
CA ALA A 298 -14.67 -33.45 -1.94
C ALA A 298 -14.94 -34.98 -1.95
N ALA A 299 -15.94 -35.41 -2.74
CA ALA A 299 -16.28 -36.83 -2.85
C ALA A 299 -15.13 -37.65 -3.45
N THR A 300 -14.41 -37.08 -4.44
CA THR A 300 -13.21 -37.74 -5.02
C THR A 300 -12.12 -37.94 -3.97
N GLN A 301 -11.82 -36.93 -3.20
CA GLN A 301 -10.80 -37.02 -2.14
C GLN A 301 -11.16 -38.08 -1.06
N VAL A 302 -12.44 -38.08 -0.63
CA VAL A 302 -12.90 -39.07 0.36
C VAL A 302 -12.88 -40.46 -0.22
N TYR A 303 -13.30 -40.65 -1.46
CA TYR A 303 -13.27 -41.95 -2.13
C TYR A 303 -11.84 -42.49 -2.25
N GLU A 304 -10.91 -41.68 -2.70
CA GLU A 304 -9.48 -42.09 -2.83
C GLU A 304 -8.92 -42.51 -1.46
N LYS A 305 -9.19 -41.74 -0.41
CA LYS A 305 -8.77 -42.04 0.94
C LYS A 305 -9.44 -43.34 1.47
N ALA A 306 -10.76 -43.47 1.33
CA ALA A 306 -11.51 -44.65 1.77
C ALA A 306 -10.98 -45.92 1.09
N ARG A 307 -10.67 -45.81 -0.22
CA ARG A 307 -10.09 -46.93 -0.97
C ARG A 307 -8.69 -47.30 -0.51
N ALA A 308 -7.84 -46.32 -0.20
CA ALA A 308 -6.47 -46.55 0.28
C ALA A 308 -6.48 -47.19 1.69
N ASP A 309 -7.35 -46.74 2.57
CA ASP A 309 -7.41 -47.12 3.97
C ASP A 309 -8.32 -48.35 4.21
N GLY A 310 -9.08 -48.80 3.19
CA GLY A 310 -10.11 -49.84 3.35
C GLY A 310 -11.29 -49.38 4.23
N ALA A 311 -11.50 -48.05 4.33
CA ALA A 311 -12.50 -47.47 5.21
C ALA A 311 -13.91 -47.47 4.58
N PRO A 312 -15.00 -47.60 5.33
CA PRO A 312 -16.35 -47.53 4.80
C PRO A 312 -16.65 -46.08 4.34
N PHE A 313 -17.42 -45.96 3.28
CA PHE A 313 -17.88 -44.72 2.70
C PHE A 313 -19.24 -44.91 2.07
N ALA A 314 -20.17 -43.99 2.28
CA ALA A 314 -21.47 -44.00 1.66
C ALA A 314 -21.81 -42.66 1.02
N LEU A 315 -22.68 -42.72 0.03
CA LEU A 315 -23.21 -41.56 -0.72
C LEU A 315 -24.73 -41.68 -0.79
N LEU A 316 -25.42 -40.62 -0.45
CA LEU A 316 -26.87 -40.51 -0.62
C LEU A 316 -27.15 -39.58 -1.81
N MET A 317 -27.95 -40.05 -2.77
CA MET A 317 -28.56 -39.24 -3.82
C MET A 317 -29.98 -38.91 -3.41
N LEU A 318 -30.34 -37.63 -3.37
CA LEU A 318 -31.64 -37.17 -2.88
C LEU A 318 -32.31 -36.31 -3.94
N ASP A 319 -33.62 -36.43 -4.08
CA ASP A 319 -34.40 -35.64 -5.01
C ASP A 319 -35.77 -35.30 -4.39
N LEU A 320 -36.12 -34.00 -4.43
CA LEU A 320 -37.40 -33.54 -3.91
C LEU A 320 -38.55 -34.05 -4.80
N ASP A 321 -39.43 -34.82 -4.18
CA ASP A 321 -40.57 -35.38 -4.89
C ASP A 321 -41.54 -34.26 -5.34
N HIS A 322 -41.97 -34.35 -6.61
CA HIS A 322 -42.95 -33.43 -7.18
C HIS A 322 -42.58 -31.97 -7.15
N PHE A 323 -41.27 -31.64 -7.14
CA PHE A 323 -40.78 -30.26 -7.06
C PHE A 323 -41.32 -29.37 -8.22
N LYS A 324 -41.45 -29.95 -9.42
CA LYS A 324 -42.07 -29.26 -10.53
C LYS A 324 -43.51 -28.81 -10.22
N THR A 325 -44.31 -29.64 -9.58
CA THR A 325 -45.68 -29.27 -9.17
C THR A 325 -45.68 -28.11 -8.18
N ILE A 326 -44.75 -28.06 -7.25
CA ILE A 326 -44.59 -26.92 -6.33
C ILE A 326 -44.34 -25.63 -7.13
N ASN A 327 -43.40 -25.66 -8.08
CA ASN A 327 -43.15 -24.50 -8.94
C ASN A 327 -44.35 -24.09 -9.79
N ASP A 328 -45.05 -25.06 -10.39
CA ASP A 328 -46.17 -24.81 -11.26
C ASP A 328 -47.41 -24.28 -10.50
N GLU A 329 -47.63 -24.74 -9.27
CA GLU A 329 -48.80 -24.34 -8.46
C GLU A 329 -48.55 -23.14 -7.55
N LEU A 330 -47.35 -23.03 -6.96
CA LEU A 330 -47.03 -22.02 -5.95
C LEU A 330 -46.03 -20.96 -6.44
N GLY A 331 -45.45 -21.16 -7.62
CA GLY A 331 -44.49 -20.26 -8.22
C GLY A 331 -43.01 -20.58 -7.82
N HIS A 332 -42.08 -20.07 -8.63
CA HIS A 332 -40.65 -20.34 -8.47
C HIS A 332 -40.05 -19.83 -7.15
N LEU A 333 -40.57 -18.72 -6.59
CA LEU A 333 -40.11 -18.20 -5.33
C LEU A 333 -40.40 -19.16 -4.18
N GLU A 334 -41.56 -19.81 -4.20
CA GLU A 334 -41.91 -20.81 -3.20
C GLU A 334 -41.12 -22.12 -3.40
N GLY A 335 -40.84 -22.48 -4.65
CA GLY A 335 -39.90 -23.58 -4.95
C GLY A 335 -38.52 -23.32 -4.40
N ASP A 336 -37.99 -22.10 -4.54
CA ASP A 336 -36.71 -21.72 -3.98
C ASP A 336 -36.71 -21.79 -2.45
N ARG A 337 -37.80 -21.36 -1.77
CA ARG A 337 -37.96 -21.51 -0.33
C ARG A 337 -38.00 -22.99 0.11
N ALA A 338 -38.70 -23.83 -0.64
CA ALA A 338 -38.74 -25.26 -0.38
C ALA A 338 -37.34 -25.91 -0.49
N LEU A 339 -36.55 -25.53 -1.51
CA LEU A 339 -35.16 -25.98 -1.65
C LEU A 339 -34.26 -25.51 -0.52
N ALA A 340 -34.39 -24.27 -0.09
CA ALA A 340 -33.61 -23.72 1.02
C ALA A 340 -33.93 -24.40 2.35
N GLU A 341 -35.22 -24.63 2.63
CA GLU A 341 -35.67 -25.34 3.83
C GLU A 341 -35.25 -26.81 3.81
N PHE A 342 -35.40 -27.47 2.67
CA PHE A 342 -34.88 -28.82 2.48
C PHE A 342 -33.38 -28.91 2.85
N ALA A 343 -32.58 -27.98 2.31
CA ALA A 343 -31.15 -27.93 2.57
C ALA A 343 -30.86 -27.70 4.07
N HIS A 344 -31.65 -26.86 4.75
CA HIS A 344 -31.54 -26.63 6.17
C HIS A 344 -31.79 -27.91 6.98
N VAL A 345 -32.89 -28.61 6.67
CA VAL A 345 -33.23 -29.87 7.32
C VAL A 345 -32.16 -30.92 7.10
N VAL A 346 -31.66 -31.09 5.87
CA VAL A 346 -30.59 -32.05 5.56
C VAL A 346 -29.34 -31.73 6.39
N LYS A 347 -28.88 -30.48 6.37
CA LYS A 347 -27.68 -30.07 7.15
C LYS A 347 -27.81 -30.36 8.64
N ALA A 348 -28.99 -30.14 9.20
CA ALA A 348 -29.24 -30.39 10.62
C ALA A 348 -29.07 -31.89 11.03
N GLN A 349 -29.16 -32.81 10.05
CA GLN A 349 -28.99 -34.26 10.30
C GLN A 349 -27.57 -34.74 10.10
N LEU A 350 -26.65 -33.89 9.66
CA LEU A 350 -25.30 -34.26 9.27
C LEU A 350 -24.26 -33.87 10.34
N ARG A 351 -23.17 -34.62 10.37
CA ARG A 351 -21.98 -34.31 11.20
C ARG A 351 -21.09 -33.29 10.49
N ALA A 352 -20.16 -32.68 11.20
CA ALA A 352 -19.18 -31.76 10.64
C ALA A 352 -18.26 -32.39 9.58
N THR A 353 -18.12 -33.71 9.57
CA THR A 353 -17.33 -34.48 8.61
C THR A 353 -18.08 -34.81 7.33
N ASP A 354 -19.42 -34.75 7.36
CA ASP A 354 -20.28 -35.06 6.24
C ASP A 354 -20.37 -33.85 5.30
N VAL A 355 -20.50 -34.11 4.01
CA VAL A 355 -20.57 -33.02 3.00
C VAL A 355 -21.89 -33.13 2.27
N ALA A 356 -22.69 -32.08 2.30
CA ALA A 356 -23.89 -31.95 1.50
C ALA A 356 -23.68 -30.99 0.31
N GLY A 357 -24.14 -31.41 -0.85
CA GLY A 357 -24.05 -30.62 -2.07
C GLY A 357 -25.35 -30.65 -2.88
N ARG A 358 -25.59 -29.55 -3.63
CA ARG A 358 -26.65 -29.48 -4.64
C ARG A 358 -26.05 -29.70 -6.02
N LEU A 359 -26.51 -30.72 -6.72
CA LEU A 359 -25.99 -31.07 -8.05
C LEU A 359 -26.65 -30.27 -9.17
N GLY A 360 -27.89 -29.84 -8.96
CA GLY A 360 -28.65 -29.00 -9.89
C GLY A 360 -30.17 -29.21 -9.69
N GLY A 361 -30.98 -28.19 -10.01
CA GLY A 361 -32.43 -28.29 -9.85
C GLY A 361 -32.85 -28.71 -8.44
N GLU A 362 -33.54 -29.85 -8.35
CA GLU A 362 -34.02 -30.49 -7.10
C GLU A 362 -33.13 -31.64 -6.60
N GLU A 363 -31.95 -31.84 -7.25
CA GLU A 363 -31.06 -32.97 -6.95
C GLU A 363 -29.98 -32.55 -5.95
N PHE A 364 -29.84 -33.35 -4.89
CA PHE A 364 -28.85 -33.18 -3.84
C PHE A 364 -28.07 -34.45 -3.59
N CYS A 365 -26.88 -34.31 -3.08
CA CYS A 365 -26.04 -35.40 -2.64
C CYS A 365 -25.52 -35.19 -1.23
N VAL A 366 -25.35 -36.28 -0.48
CA VAL A 366 -24.69 -36.30 0.81
C VAL A 366 -23.59 -37.35 0.80
N LEU A 367 -22.40 -36.90 1.16
CA LEU A 367 -21.21 -37.70 1.32
C LEU A 367 -21.03 -38.06 2.80
N LEU A 368 -20.91 -39.32 3.11
CA LEU A 368 -20.79 -39.84 4.47
C LEU A 368 -19.46 -40.60 4.64
N PRO A 369 -18.37 -39.92 5.00
CA PRO A 369 -17.11 -40.59 5.30
C PRO A 369 -17.21 -41.50 6.51
N LEU A 370 -16.43 -42.59 6.55
CA LEU A 370 -16.36 -43.56 7.67
C LEU A 370 -17.75 -44.08 8.10
N THR A 371 -18.64 -44.28 7.12
CA THR A 371 -20.02 -44.65 7.35
C THR A 371 -20.34 -45.97 6.63
N ALA A 372 -20.71 -46.97 7.39
CA ALA A 372 -21.13 -48.25 6.87
C ALA A 372 -22.56 -48.23 6.34
N HIS A 373 -22.94 -49.25 5.60
CA HIS A 373 -24.20 -49.35 4.91
C HIS A 373 -25.44 -49.08 5.83
N ASP A 374 -25.55 -49.77 6.95
CA ASP A 374 -26.71 -49.65 7.86
C ASP A 374 -26.80 -48.24 8.47
N GLN A 375 -25.66 -47.65 8.80
CA GLN A 375 -25.59 -46.28 9.29
C GLN A 375 -26.02 -45.25 8.22
N ALA A 376 -25.69 -45.51 6.97
CA ALA A 376 -26.13 -44.66 5.86
C ALA A 376 -27.66 -44.67 5.68
N ILE A 377 -28.28 -45.84 5.85
CA ILE A 377 -29.75 -46.01 5.86
C ILE A 377 -30.39 -45.27 7.04
N GLU A 378 -29.81 -45.36 8.22
CA GLU A 378 -30.28 -44.60 9.40
C GLU A 378 -30.25 -43.09 9.16
N ILE A 379 -29.15 -42.57 8.58
CA ILE A 379 -29.01 -41.15 8.26
C ILE A 379 -30.05 -40.77 7.18
N ALA A 380 -30.18 -41.54 6.13
CA ALA A 380 -31.19 -41.33 5.09
C ALA A 380 -32.61 -41.29 5.66
N THR A 381 -32.93 -42.21 6.59
CA THR A 381 -34.21 -42.26 7.28
C THR A 381 -34.49 -41.03 8.13
N ARG A 382 -33.49 -40.55 8.85
CA ARG A 382 -33.60 -39.31 9.63
C ARG A 382 -33.83 -38.09 8.74
N ILE A 383 -33.12 -37.99 7.62
CA ILE A 383 -33.30 -36.93 6.64
C ILE A 383 -34.73 -36.96 6.09
N MET A 384 -35.17 -38.10 5.60
CA MET A 384 -36.50 -38.26 5.02
C MET A 384 -37.60 -37.92 6.03
N HIS A 385 -37.51 -38.42 7.27
CA HIS A 385 -38.46 -38.10 8.33
C HIS A 385 -38.43 -36.59 8.69
N GLY A 386 -37.24 -36.00 8.81
CA GLY A 386 -37.08 -34.55 9.07
C GLY A 386 -37.76 -33.70 8.00
N VAL A 387 -37.57 -34.04 6.72
CA VAL A 387 -38.19 -33.35 5.60
C VAL A 387 -39.72 -33.49 5.67
N ALA A 388 -40.25 -34.70 5.83
CA ALA A 388 -41.70 -34.92 5.87
C ALA A 388 -42.40 -34.27 7.07
N CYS A 389 -41.69 -34.09 8.19
CA CYS A 389 -42.20 -33.43 9.39
C CYS A 389 -42.07 -31.91 9.41
N THR A 390 -41.31 -31.32 8.49
CA THR A 390 -41.12 -29.88 8.43
C THR A 390 -42.34 -29.16 7.81
N PRO A 391 -43.04 -28.32 8.57
CA PRO A 391 -44.20 -27.60 8.06
C PRO A 391 -43.72 -26.44 7.17
N LEU A 392 -44.22 -26.38 5.94
CA LEU A 392 -44.04 -25.26 5.05
C LEU A 392 -45.40 -24.54 4.86
N THR A 393 -45.34 -23.22 4.68
CA THR A 393 -46.52 -22.41 4.39
C THR A 393 -46.21 -21.47 3.22
N ASP A 394 -47.14 -21.41 2.25
CA ASP A 394 -47.04 -20.48 1.14
C ASP A 394 -47.26 -19.00 1.59
N GLU A 395 -47.12 -18.07 0.67
CA GLU A 395 -47.31 -16.63 0.94
C GLU A 395 -48.73 -16.28 1.45
N THR A 396 -49.71 -17.15 1.18
CA THR A 396 -51.10 -16.99 1.64
C THR A 396 -51.36 -17.59 3.03
N GLY A 397 -50.33 -18.25 3.61
CA GLY A 397 -50.43 -18.97 4.88
C GLY A 397 -51.02 -20.38 4.73
N ARG A 398 -51.17 -20.93 3.53
CA ARG A 398 -51.66 -22.28 3.29
C ARG A 398 -50.52 -23.27 3.54
N PRO A 399 -50.74 -24.29 4.38
CA PRO A 399 -49.68 -25.28 4.64
C PRO A 399 -49.54 -26.26 3.48
N TYR A 400 -48.27 -26.60 3.17
CA TYR A 400 -47.93 -27.67 2.25
C TYR A 400 -46.76 -28.49 2.78
N ARG A 401 -46.48 -29.61 2.18
CA ARG A 401 -45.42 -30.54 2.60
C ARG A 401 -44.58 -30.95 1.40
N ILE A 402 -43.31 -31.19 1.66
CA ILE A 402 -42.39 -31.79 0.70
C ILE A 402 -42.01 -33.19 1.16
N THR A 403 -41.71 -34.06 0.22
CA THR A 403 -41.13 -35.39 0.49
C THR A 403 -39.89 -35.54 -0.37
N VAL A 404 -39.09 -36.54 -0.05
CA VAL A 404 -37.83 -36.79 -0.73
C VAL A 404 -37.65 -38.26 -1.01
N SER A 405 -37.22 -38.61 -2.20
CA SER A 405 -36.73 -39.93 -2.54
C SER A 405 -35.23 -40.00 -2.36
N VAL A 406 -34.72 -41.11 -1.79
CA VAL A 406 -33.29 -41.26 -1.45
C VAL A 406 -32.76 -42.56 -2.04
N GLY A 407 -31.66 -42.43 -2.79
CA GLY A 407 -30.85 -43.57 -3.25
C GLY A 407 -29.56 -43.67 -2.43
N VAL A 408 -29.24 -44.85 -1.91
CA VAL A 408 -28.05 -45.13 -1.11
C VAL A 408 -27.04 -45.93 -1.92
N GLY A 409 -25.85 -45.37 -2.09
CA GLY A 409 -24.70 -46.05 -2.67
C GLY A 409 -23.54 -46.16 -1.65
N THR A 410 -22.98 -47.36 -1.50
CA THR A 410 -21.84 -47.59 -0.61
C THR A 410 -20.63 -48.06 -1.43
N ILE A 411 -19.41 -47.79 -0.93
CA ILE A 411 -18.20 -48.25 -1.59
C ILE A 411 -18.13 -49.78 -1.63
N SER A 412 -17.70 -50.29 -2.77
CA SER A 412 -17.46 -51.74 -2.98
C SER A 412 -16.00 -51.98 -3.38
N PRO A 413 -15.43 -53.13 -3.04
CA PRO A 413 -14.10 -53.52 -3.51
C PRO A 413 -13.97 -53.57 -5.05
N HIS A 414 -15.10 -53.69 -5.75
CA HIS A 414 -15.14 -53.75 -7.22
C HIS A 414 -15.20 -52.37 -7.89
N ASP A 415 -15.39 -51.30 -7.12
CA ASP A 415 -15.47 -49.93 -7.68
C ASP A 415 -14.12 -49.49 -8.25
N ARG A 416 -14.12 -49.01 -9.48
CA ARG A 416 -12.94 -48.52 -10.17
C ARG A 416 -12.74 -47.00 -9.98
N SER A 417 -13.84 -46.29 -9.71
CA SER A 417 -13.90 -44.88 -9.57
C SER A 417 -15.08 -44.45 -8.66
N LEU A 418 -15.03 -43.19 -8.19
CA LEU A 418 -16.17 -42.57 -7.52
C LEU A 418 -17.46 -42.66 -8.35
N ARG A 419 -17.31 -42.63 -9.69
CA ARG A 419 -18.45 -42.70 -10.61
C ARG A 419 -19.28 -43.98 -10.39
N ASP A 420 -18.64 -45.10 -10.13
CA ASP A 420 -19.37 -46.35 -9.93
C ASP A 420 -20.28 -46.29 -8.69
N VAL A 421 -19.84 -45.58 -7.65
CA VAL A 421 -20.66 -45.34 -6.44
C VAL A 421 -21.80 -44.37 -6.71
N LEU A 422 -21.52 -43.29 -7.49
CA LEU A 422 -22.53 -42.31 -7.91
C LEU A 422 -23.61 -42.98 -8.75
N ASP A 423 -23.22 -43.72 -9.79
CA ASP A 423 -24.13 -44.42 -10.69
C ASP A 423 -25.02 -45.43 -9.90
N ARG A 424 -24.46 -46.08 -8.90
CA ARG A 424 -25.20 -46.99 -8.02
C ARG A 424 -26.24 -46.27 -7.14
N ALA A 425 -25.85 -45.13 -6.56
CA ALA A 425 -26.76 -44.27 -5.80
C ALA A 425 -27.89 -43.68 -6.67
N ASP A 426 -27.58 -43.30 -7.90
CA ASP A 426 -28.56 -42.80 -8.89
C ASP A 426 -29.55 -43.89 -9.29
N GLN A 427 -29.07 -45.10 -9.58
CA GLN A 427 -29.96 -46.24 -9.87
C GLN A 427 -30.88 -46.55 -8.67
N ALA A 428 -30.36 -46.46 -7.44
CA ALA A 428 -31.19 -46.61 -6.25
C ALA A 428 -32.23 -45.49 -6.15
N LEU A 429 -31.88 -44.25 -6.38
CA LEU A 429 -32.82 -43.13 -6.40
C LEU A 429 -33.92 -43.34 -7.45
N TYR A 430 -33.57 -43.78 -8.66
CA TYR A 430 -34.52 -44.11 -9.70
C TYR A 430 -35.51 -45.22 -9.24
N LEU A 431 -35.05 -46.24 -8.56
CA LEU A 431 -35.91 -47.27 -7.99
C LEU A 431 -36.84 -46.71 -6.90
N ALA A 432 -36.38 -45.81 -6.04
CA ALA A 432 -37.20 -45.15 -5.04
C ALA A 432 -38.34 -44.35 -5.70
N LYS A 433 -38.02 -43.57 -6.74
CA LYS A 433 -39.02 -42.79 -7.48
C LYS A 433 -40.06 -43.68 -8.15
N ASN A 434 -39.67 -44.79 -8.78
CA ASN A 434 -40.58 -45.71 -9.48
C ASN A 434 -41.47 -46.55 -8.53
N ARG A 435 -41.03 -46.79 -7.32
CA ARG A 435 -41.80 -47.55 -6.30
C ARG A 435 -42.78 -46.68 -5.51
N GLY A 436 -43.01 -45.43 -5.91
CA GLY A 436 -44.03 -44.56 -5.33
C GLY A 436 -43.46 -43.32 -4.61
N ARG A 437 -42.17 -43.05 -4.70
CA ARG A 437 -41.50 -41.89 -4.09
C ARG A 437 -41.51 -41.93 -2.55
N ASN A 438 -41.06 -40.88 -1.89
CA ASN A 438 -41.01 -40.74 -0.41
C ASN A 438 -40.49 -41.99 0.27
N GLN A 439 -39.39 -42.55 -0.21
CA GLN A 439 -38.77 -43.75 0.28
C GLN A 439 -37.25 -43.81 0.01
N ILE A 440 -36.61 -44.72 0.68
CA ILE A 440 -35.22 -45.05 0.51
C ILE A 440 -35.13 -46.30 -0.36
N ALA A 441 -34.26 -46.31 -1.34
CA ALA A 441 -33.89 -47.53 -2.03
C ALA A 441 -32.36 -47.72 -2.00
N ILE A 442 -31.95 -48.96 -2.15
CA ILE A 442 -30.58 -49.42 -2.14
C ILE A 442 -30.35 -50.18 -3.45
N ALA A 443 -29.30 -49.81 -4.16
CA ALA A 443 -28.91 -50.62 -5.31
C ALA A 443 -28.05 -51.83 -4.84
N PRO A 444 -28.22 -53.00 -5.46
CA PRO A 444 -27.37 -54.15 -5.17
C PRO A 444 -25.89 -53.84 -5.42
N VAL A 445 -25.04 -54.28 -4.56
CA VAL A 445 -23.59 -54.13 -4.68
C VAL A 445 -23.01 -55.00 -5.79
N ASP A 446 -23.66 -56.14 -6.05
CA ASP A 446 -23.36 -57.04 -7.15
C ASP A 446 -24.47 -56.93 -8.21
N GLY A 447 -24.09 -56.66 -9.45
CA GLY A 447 -24.99 -56.41 -10.59
C GLY A 447 -25.95 -57.60 -10.92
N SER A 448 -26.59 -58.22 -9.96
CA SER A 448 -27.65 -59.19 -10.16
C SER A 448 -28.99 -58.46 -10.26
N PRO A 449 -29.72 -58.58 -11.38
CA PRO A 449 -31.05 -58.02 -11.49
C PRO A 449 -31.99 -58.76 -10.56
N THR A 450 -32.68 -58.04 -9.67
CA THR A 450 -33.85 -58.53 -8.94
C THR A 450 -35.14 -58.38 -9.73
#